data_17c922c422199bf44f1657e42faeb3c1
#
_entry.id   17c922c422199bf44f1657e42faeb3c1
#
_cell.length_a   1.000
_cell.length_b   1.000
_cell.length_c   1.000
_cell.angle_alpha   90.00
_cell.angle_beta   90.00
_cell.angle_gamma   90.00
#
_symmetry.space_group_name_H-M   'P 1'
#
loop_
_entity.id
_entity.type
_entity.pdbx_description
1 polymer ?
#
loop_
_entity_poly.entity_id
_entity_poly.type
_entity_poly.pdbx_seq_one_letter_code
_entity_poly.pdbx_strand_id
1 'polypeptide(L)'
;MAYFALVTNIENVHKDENSDRLYLGECFREGVIVGPDMQTGDKVVYLPTDGKLEHWFGDKLSLFRHNEDGSPGGGYVEDNGHIKAIKLRGNQSSGVVIKYERIVEIFGEQNWNVGDKVSEINGKMFCSKYIPKRQYTPQNVGLKTSYKGRKAEGVTYPEFSMHTDTAQLAYNLDAFKEGDEINMTLKMHGTSQRSMNTFAVMPRGFLRRLF
;
A
#
# COMPACT_ATOMS: atom_id res chain seq x y z
N MET A 1 -5.52 3.87 -8.83
CA MET A 1 -4.86 2.58 -9.12
C MET A 1 -5.45 1.50 -8.24
N ALA A 2 -5.73 0.32 -8.76
CA ALA A 2 -6.18 -0.80 -7.95
C ALA A 2 -4.98 -1.39 -7.18
N TYR A 3 -5.18 -1.77 -5.93
CA TYR A 3 -4.22 -2.53 -5.13
C TYR A 3 -4.54 -4.02 -5.28
N PHE A 4 -3.51 -4.83 -5.31
CA PHE A 4 -3.62 -6.29 -5.41
C PHE A 4 -2.46 -6.95 -4.66
N ALA A 5 -2.69 -8.15 -4.20
CA ALA A 5 -1.65 -9.07 -3.76
C ALA A 5 -1.07 -9.80 -4.98
N LEU A 6 0.15 -10.27 -4.87
CA LEU A 6 0.90 -10.94 -5.93
C LEU A 6 1.18 -12.37 -5.53
N VAL A 7 0.87 -13.30 -6.41
CA VAL A 7 1.28 -14.69 -6.22
C VAL A 7 2.68 -14.87 -6.80
N THR A 8 3.64 -15.31 -5.97
CA THR A 8 5.02 -15.47 -6.38
C THR A 8 5.69 -16.61 -5.61
N ASN A 9 6.90 -16.94 -5.97
CA ASN A 9 7.77 -17.78 -5.15
C ASN A 9 8.69 -16.87 -4.34
N ILE A 10 8.87 -17.19 -3.06
CA ILE A 10 9.80 -16.46 -2.23
C ILE A 10 11.24 -16.88 -2.53
N GLU A 11 12.16 -15.92 -2.52
CA GLU A 11 13.57 -16.12 -2.81
C GLU A 11 14.43 -15.85 -1.58
N ASN A 12 15.64 -16.39 -1.56
CA ASN A 12 16.70 -16.08 -0.59
C ASN A 12 16.27 -16.19 0.89
N VAL A 13 15.47 -17.20 1.22
CA VAL A 13 15.06 -17.41 2.63
C VAL A 13 16.24 -17.88 3.46
N HIS A 14 16.56 -17.12 4.51
CA HIS A 14 17.63 -17.45 5.45
C HIS A 14 17.29 -16.94 6.85
N LYS A 15 17.89 -17.56 7.86
CA LYS A 15 17.78 -17.14 9.25
C LYS A 15 18.59 -15.87 9.50
N ASP A 16 18.02 -14.92 10.23
CA ASP A 16 18.78 -13.75 10.71
C ASP A 16 19.82 -14.16 11.77
N GLU A 17 21.06 -13.71 11.61
CA GLU A 17 22.16 -14.04 12.52
C GLU A 17 21.94 -13.52 13.95
N ASN A 18 21.18 -12.43 14.09
CA ASN A 18 20.94 -11.77 15.36
C ASN A 18 19.61 -12.17 16.02
N SER A 19 18.95 -13.22 15.51
CA SER A 19 17.66 -13.65 16.03
C SER A 19 17.42 -15.15 15.91
N ASP A 20 16.86 -15.75 16.96
CA ASP A 20 16.53 -17.16 16.97
C ASP A 20 15.30 -17.53 16.15
N ARG A 21 14.41 -16.58 15.93
CA ARG A 21 13.07 -16.81 15.32
C ARG A 21 12.80 -15.96 14.09
N LEU A 22 13.71 -15.09 13.69
CA LEU A 22 13.52 -14.22 12.54
C LEU A 22 14.14 -14.84 11.31
N TYR A 23 13.36 -14.98 10.28
CA TYR A 23 13.79 -15.36 8.95
C TYR A 23 13.53 -14.22 7.99
N LEU A 24 14.43 -14.08 7.04
CA LEU A 24 14.39 -13.07 6.00
C LEU A 24 14.23 -13.76 4.65
N GLY A 25 13.53 -13.14 3.74
CA GLY A 25 13.38 -13.59 2.37
C GLY A 25 13.19 -12.41 1.43
N GLU A 26 13.03 -12.68 0.17
CA GLU A 26 12.82 -11.66 -0.85
C GLU A 26 11.61 -12.00 -1.72
N CYS A 27 10.79 -10.98 -2.01
CA CYS A 27 9.77 -11.03 -3.04
C CYS A 27 9.96 -9.81 -3.96
N PHE A 28 10.18 -10.05 -5.26
CA PHE A 28 10.45 -8.98 -6.24
C PHE A 28 11.65 -8.08 -5.85
N ARG A 29 12.69 -8.67 -5.26
CA ARG A 29 13.88 -7.98 -4.69
C ARG A 29 13.59 -7.06 -3.50
N GLU A 30 12.36 -7.09 -2.99
CA GLU A 30 12.00 -6.42 -1.75
C GLU A 30 12.19 -7.37 -0.58
N GLY A 31 12.93 -6.92 0.43
CA GLY A 31 13.15 -7.71 1.65
C GLY A 31 11.84 -7.89 2.43
N VAL A 32 11.61 -9.11 2.89
CA VAL A 32 10.45 -9.47 3.70
C VAL A 32 10.84 -10.29 4.91
N ILE A 33 10.13 -10.11 6.01
CA ILE A 33 10.28 -10.91 7.22
C ILE A 33 9.26 -12.04 7.18
N VAL A 34 9.73 -13.24 7.43
CA VAL A 34 8.90 -14.45 7.35
C VAL A 34 9.10 -15.35 8.58
N GLY A 35 8.23 -16.35 8.73
CA GLY A 35 8.32 -17.34 9.79
C GLY A 35 9.36 -18.44 9.49
N PRO A 36 9.67 -19.27 10.50
CA PRO A 36 10.66 -20.36 10.37
C PRO A 36 10.17 -21.52 9.50
N ASP A 37 8.90 -21.55 9.16
CA ASP A 37 8.25 -22.55 8.30
C ASP A 37 8.36 -22.23 6.80
N MET A 38 8.94 -21.07 6.46
CA MET A 38 9.12 -20.63 5.09
C MET A 38 10.45 -21.14 4.52
N GLN A 39 10.42 -21.55 3.26
CA GLN A 39 11.60 -22.00 2.52
C GLN A 39 11.73 -21.30 1.18
N THR A 40 12.94 -21.15 0.68
CA THR A 40 13.18 -20.64 -0.67
C THR A 40 12.48 -21.51 -1.71
N GLY A 41 11.71 -20.88 -2.58
CA GLY A 41 10.91 -21.53 -3.61
C GLY A 41 9.45 -21.78 -3.20
N ASP A 42 9.08 -21.59 -1.94
CA ASP A 42 7.69 -21.71 -1.51
C ASP A 42 6.79 -20.73 -2.30
N LYS A 43 5.64 -21.23 -2.74
CA LYS A 43 4.61 -20.40 -3.33
C LYS A 43 3.95 -19.56 -2.25
N VAL A 44 3.91 -18.26 -2.46
CA VAL A 44 3.42 -17.30 -1.48
C VAL A 44 2.48 -16.27 -2.12
N VAL A 45 1.67 -15.64 -1.28
CA VAL A 45 0.89 -14.45 -1.61
C VAL A 45 1.56 -13.26 -0.92
N TYR A 46 2.14 -12.39 -1.73
CA TYR A 46 2.81 -11.19 -1.28
C TYR A 46 1.87 -9.98 -1.34
N LEU A 47 1.72 -9.31 -0.22
CA LEU A 47 0.95 -8.06 -0.10
C LEU A 47 1.95 -6.91 0.08
N PRO A 48 2.17 -6.08 -0.95
CA PRO A 48 3.07 -4.93 -0.86
C PRO A 48 2.60 -3.88 0.16
N THR A 49 3.45 -2.92 0.48
CA THR A 49 3.10 -1.77 1.30
C THR A 49 2.00 -0.91 0.68
N ASP A 50 1.37 -0.06 1.50
CA ASP A 50 0.25 0.82 1.13
C ASP A 50 -1.06 0.09 0.79
N GLY A 51 -1.13 -1.19 1.13
CA GLY A 51 -2.36 -1.98 1.11
C GLY A 51 -3.18 -1.85 2.38
N LYS A 52 -4.45 -2.14 2.26
CA LYS A 52 -5.38 -2.38 3.35
C LYS A 52 -5.84 -3.83 3.30
N LEU A 53 -5.62 -4.55 4.39
CA LEU A 53 -6.11 -5.90 4.59
C LEU A 53 -7.49 -5.86 5.25
N GLU A 54 -8.41 -6.67 4.78
CA GLU A 54 -9.73 -6.79 5.39
C GLU A 54 -9.68 -7.71 6.62
N HIS A 55 -10.38 -7.33 7.69
CA HIS A 55 -10.33 -8.02 8.98
C HIS A 55 -10.71 -9.50 8.88
N TRP A 56 -11.80 -9.83 8.18
CA TRP A 56 -12.27 -11.20 8.04
C TRP A 56 -11.22 -12.18 7.49
N PHE A 57 -10.25 -11.65 6.72
CA PHE A 57 -9.15 -12.44 6.14
C PHE A 57 -7.94 -12.44 7.07
N GLY A 58 -7.55 -11.28 7.56
CA GLY A 58 -6.37 -11.13 8.41
C GLY A 58 -6.50 -11.81 9.76
N ASP A 59 -7.68 -11.79 10.37
CA ASP A 59 -7.96 -12.45 11.68
C ASP A 59 -7.81 -13.96 11.57
N LYS A 60 -8.35 -14.57 10.51
CA LYS A 60 -8.21 -16.02 10.28
C LYS A 60 -6.76 -16.48 10.10
N LEU A 61 -5.91 -15.59 9.62
CA LEU A 61 -4.50 -15.85 9.39
C LEU A 61 -3.59 -15.32 10.50
N SER A 62 -4.17 -14.71 11.54
CA SER A 62 -3.45 -14.09 12.68
C SER A 62 -2.39 -13.07 12.21
N LEU A 63 -2.75 -12.21 11.24
CA LEU A 63 -1.85 -11.24 10.63
C LEU A 63 -1.83 -9.90 11.37
N PHE A 64 -2.82 -9.62 12.20
CA PHE A 64 -2.91 -8.36 12.94
C PHE A 64 -2.04 -8.34 14.19
N ARG A 65 -1.65 -7.12 14.57
CA ARG A 65 -0.84 -6.86 15.76
C ARG A 65 -1.61 -7.14 17.05
N HIS A 66 -2.91 -6.88 17.05
CA HIS A 66 -3.81 -7.19 18.16
C HIS A 66 -5.01 -7.99 17.65
N ASN A 67 -5.51 -8.86 18.50
CA ASN A 67 -6.76 -9.58 18.27
C ASN A 67 -7.97 -8.66 18.50
N GLU A 68 -9.17 -9.08 18.14
CA GLU A 68 -10.41 -8.31 18.34
C GLU A 68 -10.67 -7.95 19.82
N ASP A 69 -10.20 -8.76 20.75
CA ASP A 69 -10.28 -8.52 22.20
C ASP A 69 -9.20 -7.58 22.74
N GLY A 70 -8.33 -7.06 21.88
CA GLY A 70 -7.22 -6.18 22.23
C GLY A 70 -5.98 -6.90 22.80
N SER A 71 -5.99 -8.23 22.88
CA SER A 71 -4.81 -9.01 23.27
C SER A 71 -3.75 -8.97 22.15
N PRO A 72 -2.45 -9.15 22.47
CA PRO A 72 -1.41 -9.21 21.45
C PRO A 72 -1.69 -10.32 20.43
N GLY A 73 -1.71 -9.95 19.15
CA GLY A 73 -1.80 -10.87 18.02
C GLY A 73 -0.42 -11.40 17.61
N GLY A 74 -0.41 -12.30 16.65
CA GLY A 74 0.83 -12.90 16.12
C GLY A 74 1.44 -12.16 14.95
N GLY A 75 0.76 -11.15 14.41
CA GLY A 75 1.11 -10.52 13.15
C GLY A 75 1.72 -9.13 13.27
N TYR A 76 1.93 -8.51 12.12
CA TYR A 76 2.58 -7.20 11.99
C TYR A 76 1.69 -6.13 11.35
N VAL A 77 0.51 -6.53 10.85
CA VAL A 77 -0.44 -5.60 10.23
C VAL A 77 -1.07 -4.74 11.32
N GLU A 78 -1.21 -3.44 11.07
CA GLU A 78 -1.90 -2.55 12.00
C GLU A 78 -3.39 -2.90 12.10
N ASP A 79 -3.99 -2.60 13.25
CA ASP A 79 -5.40 -2.92 13.53
C ASP A 79 -6.39 -2.28 12.56
N ASN A 80 -6.00 -1.21 11.88
CA ASN A 80 -6.78 -0.58 10.82
C ASN A 80 -6.64 -1.26 9.44
N GLY A 81 -5.91 -2.37 9.38
CA GLY A 81 -5.60 -3.12 8.16
C GLY A 81 -4.45 -2.56 7.33
N HIS A 82 -3.82 -1.47 7.73
CA HIS A 82 -2.76 -0.84 6.93
C HIS A 82 -1.48 -1.69 6.93
N ILE A 83 -1.05 -2.09 5.73
CA ILE A 83 0.21 -2.79 5.49
C ILE A 83 1.31 -1.75 5.30
N LYS A 84 2.18 -1.61 6.29
CA LYS A 84 3.33 -0.70 6.27
C LYS A 84 4.64 -1.48 6.13
N ALA A 85 5.65 -0.78 5.64
CA ALA A 85 7.02 -1.23 5.84
C ALA A 85 7.33 -1.22 7.35
N ILE A 86 7.86 -2.31 7.85
CA ILE A 86 8.26 -2.46 9.25
C ILE A 86 9.76 -2.70 9.35
N LYS A 87 10.32 -2.38 10.50
CA LYS A 87 11.71 -2.67 10.81
C LYS A 87 11.80 -3.46 12.12
N LEU A 88 12.31 -4.69 12.04
CA LEU A 88 12.55 -5.53 13.20
C LEU A 88 14.03 -5.90 13.30
N ARG A 89 14.64 -5.62 14.46
CA ARG A 89 16.05 -5.92 14.75
C ARG A 89 17.03 -5.47 13.66
N GLY A 90 16.73 -4.33 13.03
CA GLY A 90 17.57 -3.78 11.95
C GLY A 90 17.11 -4.18 10.54
N ASN A 91 16.37 -5.27 10.38
CA ASN A 91 15.88 -5.77 9.10
C ASN A 91 14.57 -5.11 8.70
N GLN A 92 14.46 -4.70 7.44
CA GLN A 92 13.26 -4.08 6.89
C GLN A 92 12.40 -5.13 6.18
N SER A 93 11.08 -5.05 6.38
CA SER A 93 10.09 -5.80 5.61
C SER A 93 9.19 -4.83 4.85
N SER A 94 9.16 -4.99 3.54
CA SER A 94 8.42 -4.12 2.61
C SER A 94 7.04 -4.68 2.24
N GLY A 95 6.40 -5.40 3.16
CA GLY A 95 5.07 -5.98 2.95
C GLY A 95 4.82 -7.18 3.86
N VAL A 96 3.75 -7.90 3.55
CA VAL A 96 3.34 -9.12 4.25
C VAL A 96 3.37 -10.29 3.28
N VAL A 97 3.92 -11.41 3.71
CA VAL A 97 3.99 -12.65 2.95
C VAL A 97 3.18 -13.72 3.65
N ILE A 98 2.36 -14.42 2.89
CA ILE A 98 1.52 -15.50 3.39
C ILE A 98 1.82 -16.74 2.55
N LYS A 99 2.14 -17.85 3.20
CA LYS A 99 2.34 -19.13 2.52
C LYS A 99 1.06 -19.56 1.83
N TYR A 100 1.13 -19.94 0.55
CA TYR A 100 -0.06 -20.33 -0.23
C TYR A 100 -0.79 -21.51 0.40
N GLU A 101 -0.07 -22.49 0.90
CA GLU A 101 -0.63 -23.67 1.59
C GLU A 101 -1.54 -23.28 2.74
N ARG A 102 -1.17 -22.26 3.52
CA ARG A 102 -1.98 -21.77 4.64
C ARG A 102 -3.28 -21.12 4.18
N ILE A 103 -3.26 -20.49 3.01
CA ILE A 103 -4.49 -19.94 2.39
C ILE A 103 -5.40 -21.09 1.97
N VAL A 104 -4.84 -22.12 1.34
CA VAL A 104 -5.60 -23.32 0.93
C VAL A 104 -6.21 -24.05 2.11
N GLU A 105 -5.48 -24.19 3.19
CA GLU A 105 -5.98 -24.80 4.44
C GLU A 105 -7.22 -24.10 4.99
N ILE A 106 -7.26 -22.78 4.96
CA ILE A 106 -8.31 -21.98 5.63
C ILE A 106 -9.46 -21.67 4.69
N PHE A 107 -9.17 -21.42 3.40
CA PHE A 107 -10.16 -20.91 2.44
C PHE A 107 -10.46 -21.87 1.29
N GLY A 108 -9.79 -23.05 1.25
CA GLY A 108 -9.89 -24.01 0.16
C GLY A 108 -8.95 -23.69 -1.01
N GLU A 109 -8.89 -24.62 -1.95
CA GLU A 109 -8.05 -24.51 -3.14
C GLU A 109 -8.40 -23.27 -3.98
N GLN A 110 -7.38 -22.53 -4.35
CA GLN A 110 -7.49 -21.36 -5.20
C GLN A 110 -6.70 -21.62 -6.51
N ASN A 111 -7.31 -21.40 -7.65
CA ASN A 111 -6.66 -21.58 -8.96
C ASN A 111 -5.71 -20.41 -9.29
N TRP A 112 -4.85 -20.04 -8.35
CA TRP A 112 -3.88 -18.97 -8.55
C TRP A 112 -2.54 -19.51 -9.03
N ASN A 113 -1.96 -18.89 -10.04
CA ASN A 113 -0.65 -19.20 -10.58
C ASN A 113 0.37 -18.15 -10.15
N VAL A 114 1.65 -18.52 -10.17
CA VAL A 114 2.74 -17.56 -10.00
C VAL A 114 2.66 -16.49 -11.09
N GLY A 115 2.68 -15.22 -10.69
CA GLY A 115 2.46 -14.05 -11.55
C GLY A 115 1.05 -13.46 -11.47
N ASP A 116 0.08 -14.17 -10.90
CA ASP A 116 -1.29 -13.64 -10.77
C ASP A 116 -1.37 -12.46 -9.80
N LYS A 117 -2.21 -11.50 -10.16
CA LYS A 117 -2.59 -10.34 -9.33
C LYS A 117 -3.97 -10.61 -8.76
N VAL A 118 -4.05 -10.73 -7.44
CA VAL A 118 -5.28 -11.16 -6.76
C VAL A 118 -5.69 -10.16 -5.68
N SER A 119 -6.99 -9.93 -5.57
CA SER A 119 -7.56 -9.06 -4.53
C SER A 119 -8.80 -9.69 -3.87
N GLU A 120 -9.25 -10.82 -4.40
CA GLU A 120 -10.46 -11.51 -3.97
C GLU A 120 -10.18 -13.00 -3.75
N ILE A 121 -10.86 -13.58 -2.78
CA ILE A 121 -10.89 -15.01 -2.50
C ILE A 121 -12.34 -15.44 -2.30
N ASN A 122 -12.76 -16.48 -3.02
CA ASN A 122 -14.15 -16.97 -3.01
C ASN A 122 -15.19 -15.86 -3.25
N GLY A 123 -14.90 -14.91 -4.18
CA GLY A 123 -15.77 -13.80 -4.52
C GLY A 123 -15.83 -12.69 -3.47
N LYS A 124 -14.97 -12.71 -2.45
CA LYS A 124 -14.90 -11.70 -1.41
C LYS A 124 -13.54 -11.00 -1.42
N MET A 125 -13.55 -9.67 -1.49
CA MET A 125 -12.33 -8.86 -1.44
C MET A 125 -11.61 -9.04 -0.11
N PHE A 126 -10.31 -9.32 -0.14
CA PHE A 126 -9.48 -9.46 1.05
C PHE A 126 -8.43 -8.36 1.19
N CYS A 127 -8.09 -7.68 0.10
CA CYS A 127 -7.17 -6.53 0.14
C CYS A 127 -7.58 -5.42 -0.82
N SER A 128 -7.24 -4.19 -0.46
CA SER A 128 -7.51 -2.99 -1.25
C SER A 128 -6.42 -1.95 -1.03
N LYS A 129 -6.42 -0.84 -1.77
CA LYS A 129 -5.48 0.26 -1.50
C LYS A 129 -5.84 0.95 -0.18
N TYR A 130 -4.84 1.16 0.68
CA TYR A 130 -5.03 1.95 1.88
C TYR A 130 -5.20 3.42 1.54
N ILE A 131 -6.30 4.00 1.97
CA ILE A 131 -6.58 5.42 1.82
C ILE A 131 -6.55 6.04 3.22
N PRO A 132 -5.51 6.82 3.57
CA PRO A 132 -5.43 7.43 4.88
C PRO A 132 -6.61 8.39 5.08
N LYS A 133 -7.31 8.24 6.20
CA LYS A 133 -8.30 9.25 6.61
C LYS A 133 -7.53 10.55 6.86
N ARG A 134 -7.75 11.57 6.07
CA ARG A 134 -7.18 12.89 6.30
C ARG A 134 -7.73 13.38 7.66
N GLN A 135 -6.89 13.31 8.68
CA GLN A 135 -7.18 14.00 9.93
C GLN A 135 -7.02 15.49 9.63
N TYR A 136 -8.11 16.19 9.61
CA TYR A 136 -8.11 17.65 9.55
C TYR A 136 -7.71 18.14 10.94
N THR A 137 -6.42 18.25 11.18
CA THR A 137 -5.91 18.93 12.38
C THR A 137 -5.98 20.43 12.12
N PRO A 138 -6.66 21.22 12.96
CA PRO A 138 -6.70 22.68 12.82
C PRO A 138 -5.32 23.33 12.77
N GLN A 139 -4.27 22.67 13.24
CA GLN A 139 -2.87 23.12 13.22
C GLN A 139 -2.25 23.18 11.81
N ASN A 140 -2.80 22.46 10.82
CA ASN A 140 -2.36 22.58 9.43
C ASN A 140 -2.98 23.81 8.69
N VAL A 141 -3.71 24.62 9.38
CA VAL A 141 -4.21 25.93 8.90
C VAL A 141 -3.20 27.05 9.20
N GLY A 142 -1.93 26.71 9.28
CA GLY A 142 -0.83 27.65 9.58
C GLY A 142 -0.37 28.52 8.41
N LEU A 143 -0.95 28.42 7.26
CA LEU A 143 -0.91 29.53 6.29
C LEU A 143 -1.96 30.56 6.75
N LYS A 144 -1.55 31.44 7.65
CA LYS A 144 -2.12 32.76 7.77
C LYS A 144 -1.94 33.44 6.40
N THR A 145 -2.82 33.13 5.47
CA THR A 145 -3.05 34.05 4.39
C THR A 145 -3.51 35.33 5.06
N SER A 146 -2.78 36.40 4.91
CA SER A 146 -3.11 37.75 5.41
C SER A 146 -4.43 38.27 4.80
N TYR A 147 -5.04 37.50 3.96
CA TYR A 147 -6.40 37.64 3.49
C TYR A 147 -7.35 36.96 4.47
N LYS A 148 -8.16 37.72 5.17
CA LYS A 148 -9.40 37.26 5.81
C LYS A 148 -10.40 36.74 4.76
N GLY A 149 -9.94 35.88 3.84
CA GLY A 149 -10.75 35.27 2.82
C GLY A 149 -11.40 34.02 3.40
N ARG A 150 -12.72 34.07 3.59
CA ARG A 150 -13.50 32.84 3.68
C ARG A 150 -13.07 31.95 2.50
N LYS A 151 -12.75 30.66 2.76
CA LYS A 151 -12.62 29.69 1.68
C LYS A 151 -13.85 29.86 0.79
N ALA A 152 -13.66 30.29 -0.44
CA ALA A 152 -14.73 30.34 -1.41
C ALA A 152 -15.10 28.90 -1.72
N GLU A 153 -16.14 28.38 -1.09
CA GLU A 153 -16.67 27.06 -1.41
C GLU A 153 -17.03 27.00 -2.89
N GLY A 154 -16.56 25.95 -3.56
CA GLY A 154 -16.87 25.71 -4.97
C GLY A 154 -15.95 26.38 -5.99
N VAL A 155 -14.85 27.04 -5.57
CA VAL A 155 -13.82 27.49 -6.52
C VAL A 155 -13.07 26.29 -7.08
N THR A 156 -13.00 26.20 -8.40
CA THR A 156 -12.25 25.13 -9.09
C THR A 156 -11.16 25.73 -9.96
N TYR A 157 -10.12 24.95 -10.16
CA TYR A 157 -8.97 25.27 -11.00
C TYR A 157 -8.83 24.17 -12.06
N PRO A 158 -9.58 24.23 -13.16
CA PRO A 158 -9.68 23.13 -14.12
C PRO A 158 -8.35 22.78 -14.78
N GLU A 159 -7.44 23.74 -14.93
CA GLU A 159 -6.12 23.54 -15.52
C GLU A 159 -5.09 22.98 -14.51
N PHE A 160 -5.41 22.96 -13.22
CA PHE A 160 -4.50 22.46 -12.20
C PHE A 160 -4.62 20.93 -12.09
N SER A 161 -3.72 20.22 -12.73
CA SER A 161 -3.70 18.77 -12.67
C SER A 161 -3.23 18.27 -11.30
N MET A 162 -3.99 17.33 -10.73
CA MET A 162 -3.59 16.62 -9.51
C MET A 162 -2.41 15.68 -9.81
N HIS A 163 -1.67 15.32 -8.74
CA HIS A 163 -0.62 14.30 -8.88
C HIS A 163 -1.24 12.97 -9.30
N THR A 164 -0.66 12.37 -10.34
CA THR A 164 -1.04 11.02 -10.77
C THR A 164 -0.08 10.03 -10.13
N ASP A 165 -0.62 9.07 -9.40
CA ASP A 165 0.16 7.94 -8.88
C ASP A 165 0.74 7.13 -10.05
N THR A 166 1.97 6.69 -9.88
CA THR A 166 2.65 5.79 -10.82
C THR A 166 2.63 4.37 -10.30
N ALA A 167 2.51 3.41 -11.20
CA ALA A 167 2.61 1.99 -10.86
C ALA A 167 4.08 1.61 -10.63
N GLN A 168 4.32 0.66 -9.74
CA GLN A 168 5.64 0.11 -9.53
C GLN A 168 5.97 -0.89 -10.64
N LEU A 169 7.10 -0.72 -11.31
CA LEU A 169 7.49 -1.55 -12.44
C LEU A 169 7.63 -3.02 -12.08
N ALA A 170 8.17 -3.34 -10.90
CA ALA A 170 8.33 -4.72 -10.43
C ALA A 170 7.05 -5.56 -10.50
N TYR A 171 5.88 -4.91 -10.39
CA TYR A 171 4.57 -5.57 -10.41
C TYR A 171 3.82 -5.38 -11.74
N ASN A 172 4.46 -4.77 -12.74
CA ASN A 172 3.85 -4.44 -14.02
C ASN A 172 4.87 -4.59 -15.16
N LEU A 173 5.61 -5.69 -15.17
CA LEU A 173 6.63 -5.97 -16.19
C LEU A 173 6.01 -6.14 -17.60
N ASP A 174 4.75 -6.50 -17.66
CA ASP A 174 3.94 -6.61 -18.87
C ASP A 174 3.55 -5.25 -19.50
N ALA A 175 3.80 -4.15 -18.79
CA ALA A 175 3.51 -2.80 -19.29
C ALA A 175 4.41 -2.36 -20.45
N PHE A 176 5.57 -2.99 -20.61
CA PHE A 176 6.54 -2.69 -21.66
C PHE A 176 6.75 -3.88 -22.58
N LYS A 177 6.99 -3.59 -23.85
CA LYS A 177 7.31 -4.58 -24.88
C LYS A 177 8.72 -4.35 -25.39
N GLU A 178 9.29 -5.39 -25.99
CA GLU A 178 10.58 -5.27 -26.67
C GLU A 178 10.50 -4.22 -27.79
N GLY A 179 11.42 -3.27 -27.76
CA GLY A 179 11.46 -2.15 -28.73
C GLY A 179 10.82 -0.86 -28.22
N ASP A 180 10.15 -0.87 -27.06
CA ASP A 180 9.61 0.37 -26.48
C ASP A 180 10.73 1.31 -26.04
N GLU A 181 10.61 2.59 -26.42
CA GLU A 181 11.50 3.64 -25.93
C GLU A 181 11.11 4.05 -24.51
N ILE A 182 12.06 3.99 -23.58
CA ILE A 182 11.83 4.31 -22.17
C ILE A 182 12.77 5.41 -21.70
N ASN A 183 12.29 6.24 -20.77
CA ASN A 183 13.11 7.20 -20.06
C ASN A 183 13.28 6.79 -18.61
N MET A 184 14.52 6.55 -18.19
CA MET A 184 14.84 6.25 -16.78
C MET A 184 15.36 7.49 -16.08
N THR A 185 14.74 7.86 -14.97
CA THR A 185 15.14 9.00 -14.16
C THR A 185 15.35 8.59 -12.71
N LEU A 186 16.33 9.22 -12.06
CA LEU A 186 16.55 9.03 -10.63
C LEU A 186 15.49 9.81 -9.84
N LYS A 187 14.70 9.11 -9.02
CA LYS A 187 13.76 9.74 -8.09
C LYS A 187 14.48 10.06 -6.78
N MET A 188 14.60 11.31 -6.45
CA MET A 188 15.11 11.74 -5.15
C MET A 188 13.98 11.75 -4.09
N HIS A 189 14.31 11.41 -2.85
CA HIS A 189 13.39 11.60 -1.74
C HIS A 189 13.08 13.08 -1.53
N GLY A 190 11.79 13.39 -1.43
CA GLY A 190 11.34 14.76 -1.21
C GLY A 190 9.82 14.88 -1.24
N THR A 191 9.33 16.06 -0.91
CA THR A 191 7.92 16.40 -1.00
C THR A 191 7.59 16.83 -2.43
N SER A 192 6.57 16.25 -3.02
CA SER A 192 6.03 16.71 -4.28
C SER A 192 5.31 18.04 -4.07
N GLN A 193 5.75 19.08 -4.75
CA GLN A 193 5.07 20.38 -4.79
C GLN A 193 4.70 20.71 -6.22
N ARG A 194 3.48 21.20 -6.42
CA ARG A 194 3.00 21.72 -7.68
C ARG A 194 2.49 23.14 -7.46
N SER A 195 2.90 24.04 -8.31
CA SER A 195 2.41 25.41 -8.31
C SER A 195 2.06 25.80 -9.74
N MET A 196 0.99 26.55 -9.89
CA MET A 196 0.52 27.03 -11.18
C MET A 196 -0.09 28.42 -11.01
N ASN A 197 0.13 29.27 -11.97
CA ASN A 197 -0.60 30.51 -12.11
C ASN A 197 -1.73 30.30 -13.13
N THR A 198 -2.96 30.25 -12.68
CA THR A 198 -4.12 29.90 -13.49
C THR A 198 -5.37 30.67 -13.05
N PHE A 199 -6.36 30.69 -13.91
CA PHE A 199 -7.67 31.27 -13.60
C PHE A 199 -8.49 30.34 -12.72
N ALA A 200 -9.15 30.91 -11.71
CA ALA A 200 -10.13 30.20 -10.89
C ALA A 200 -11.52 30.31 -11.51
N VAL A 201 -12.23 29.18 -11.54
CA VAL A 201 -13.64 29.20 -11.90
C VAL A 201 -14.47 29.36 -10.63
N MET A 202 -15.18 30.46 -10.55
CA MET A 202 -16.05 30.79 -9.42
C MET A 202 -17.40 30.09 -9.55
N PRO A 203 -17.99 29.63 -8.42
CA PRO A 203 -19.31 29.02 -8.46
C PRO A 203 -20.37 30.03 -8.89
N ARG A 204 -21.35 29.55 -9.63
CA ARG A 204 -22.53 30.39 -10.00
C ARG A 204 -23.20 30.94 -8.72
N GLY A 205 -23.38 32.25 -8.65
CA GLY A 205 -23.99 32.93 -7.50
C GLY A 205 -23.00 33.58 -6.53
N PHE A 206 -21.68 33.45 -6.77
CA PHE A 206 -20.67 34.16 -5.97
C PHE A 206 -20.87 35.71 -6.02
N LEU A 207 -21.21 36.23 -7.17
CA LEU A 207 -21.48 37.67 -7.34
C LEU A 207 -22.70 38.19 -6.56
N ARG A 208 -23.67 37.34 -6.20
CA ARG A 208 -24.83 37.73 -5.37
C ARG A 208 -24.44 37.94 -3.89
N ARG A 209 -23.27 37.56 -3.45
CA ARG A 209 -22.80 37.75 -2.06
C ARG A 209 -21.83 38.92 -1.90
N LEU A 210 -21.52 39.60 -3.00
CA LEU A 210 -20.61 40.75 -3.02
C LEU A 210 -21.34 42.12 -3.08
N PHE A 211 -22.69 42.13 -3.25
CA PHE A 211 -23.53 43.30 -3.23
C PHE A 211 -24.63 43.19 -2.17
#